data_5790432bcf437115d403e37ecc50e2f7
#
_entry.id   5790432bcf437115d403e37ecc50e2f7
#
_cell.length_a   1.000
_cell.length_b   1.000
_cell.length_c   1.000
_cell.angle_alpha   90.00
_cell.angle_beta   90.00
_cell.angle_gamma   90.00
#
_symmetry.space_group_name_H-M   'P 1'
#
loop_
_entity.id
_entity.type
_entity.pdbx_description
1 polymer ?
#
loop_
_entity_poly.entity_id
_entity_poly.type
_entity_poly.pdbx_seq_one_letter_code
_entity_poly.pdbx_strand_id
1 'polypeptide(L)'
;CHDVDEKIIYYEPRNTLGVIGREQLSRIRGVLFESFHAWNYEKVSEALKEMKMLFGTGEIMNLEELQMLCIEIISKFQMIQMENMPVKKESYPLYEQAGNEVRRAETVDELFGILEHVILESFSDDASPGSKNDRIVRQVIQLIQDNVNTNITLNQIAQEVYISPNYL
;
A
#
# COMPACT_ATOMS: atom_id res chain seq x y z
N CYS A 1 21.69 -58.34 -7.40
CA CYS A 1 21.72 -57.29 -6.37
C CYS A 1 21.94 -55.98 -7.07
N HIS A 2 20.89 -55.23 -7.29
CA HIS A 2 20.97 -53.84 -7.71
C HIS A 2 20.45 -53.02 -6.55
N ASP A 3 21.38 -52.31 -5.89
CA ASP A 3 21.06 -51.23 -4.95
C ASP A 3 20.54 -50.07 -5.79
N VAL A 4 19.25 -49.82 -5.66
CA VAL A 4 18.65 -48.57 -6.10
C VAL A 4 18.76 -47.62 -4.94
N ASP A 5 19.78 -46.76 -4.97
CA ASP A 5 19.89 -45.59 -4.08
C ASP A 5 18.65 -44.68 -4.38
N GLU A 6 17.61 -44.87 -3.63
CA GLU A 6 16.52 -43.90 -3.54
C GLU A 6 17.08 -42.62 -2.89
N LYS A 7 17.50 -41.69 -3.73
CA LYS A 7 17.80 -40.33 -3.30
C LYS A 7 16.50 -39.69 -2.82
N ILE A 8 16.24 -39.79 -1.53
CA ILE A 8 15.20 -39.02 -0.87
C ILE A 8 15.61 -37.55 -1.00
N ILE A 9 15.02 -36.88 -1.97
CA ILE A 9 15.12 -35.41 -2.09
C ILE A 9 14.27 -34.86 -0.96
N TYR A 10 14.91 -34.51 0.13
CA TYR A 10 14.27 -33.69 1.15
C TYR A 10 13.96 -32.34 0.51
N TYR A 11 12.68 -32.11 0.26
CA TYR A 11 12.16 -30.81 -0.07
C TYR A 11 12.21 -30.00 1.23
N GLU A 12 13.35 -29.37 1.51
CA GLU A 12 13.36 -28.30 2.49
C GLU A 12 12.47 -27.19 1.92
N PRO A 13 11.36 -26.82 2.59
CA PRO A 13 10.63 -25.63 2.20
C PRO A 13 11.63 -24.50 2.29
N ARG A 14 12.02 -23.93 1.13
CA ARG A 14 12.87 -22.75 1.06
C ARG A 14 12.22 -21.69 1.92
N ASN A 15 12.85 -21.47 3.02
CA ASN A 15 12.33 -20.69 4.10
C ASN A 15 12.27 -19.23 3.66
N THR A 16 11.05 -18.81 3.26
CA THR A 16 10.47 -17.60 3.77
C THR A 16 11.51 -16.56 4.22
N LEU A 17 11.37 -15.34 3.75
CA LEU A 17 12.01 -14.11 4.21
C LEU A 17 12.91 -14.36 5.44
N GLY A 18 14.21 -14.17 5.31
CA GLY A 18 15.08 -14.10 6.47
C GLY A 18 14.49 -13.07 7.45
N VAL A 19 14.81 -13.19 8.73
CA VAL A 19 14.28 -12.31 9.79
C VAL A 19 14.38 -10.83 9.38
N ILE A 20 15.49 -10.43 8.76
CA ILE A 20 15.74 -9.08 8.26
C ILE A 20 14.73 -8.67 7.17
N GLY A 21 14.42 -9.57 6.24
CA GLY A 21 13.45 -9.26 5.18
C GLY A 21 12.02 -9.11 5.70
N ARG A 22 11.62 -9.85 6.74
CA ARG A 22 10.31 -9.69 7.40
C ARG A 22 10.19 -8.37 8.14
N GLU A 23 11.24 -7.95 8.83
CA GLU A 23 11.26 -6.65 9.52
C GLU A 23 11.19 -5.51 8.51
N GLN A 24 11.95 -5.58 7.42
CA GLN A 24 11.88 -4.58 6.35
C GLN A 24 10.50 -4.53 5.71
N LEU A 25 9.90 -5.67 5.38
CA LEU A 25 8.55 -5.73 4.81
C LEU A 25 7.52 -5.14 5.76
N SER A 26 7.60 -5.47 7.05
CA SER A 26 6.69 -4.93 8.07
C SER A 26 6.80 -3.41 8.17
N ARG A 27 8.02 -2.86 8.16
CA ARG A 27 8.28 -1.43 8.15
C ARG A 27 7.70 -0.74 6.90
N ILE A 28 8.00 -1.30 5.71
CA ILE A 28 7.52 -0.74 4.44
C ILE A 28 5.99 -0.75 4.39
N ARG A 29 5.35 -1.83 4.83
CA ARG A 29 3.89 -1.92 4.93
C ARG A 29 3.30 -0.87 5.87
N GLY A 30 3.93 -0.64 7.02
CA GLY A 30 3.52 0.42 7.93
C GLY A 30 3.54 1.79 7.25
N VAL A 31 4.67 2.15 6.63
CA VAL A 31 4.82 3.41 5.88
C VAL A 31 3.81 3.51 4.74
N LEU A 32 3.58 2.42 4.00
CA LEU A 32 2.63 2.38 2.89
C LEU A 32 1.20 2.71 3.36
N PHE A 33 0.73 2.06 4.42
CA PHE A 33 -0.63 2.26 4.94
C PHE A 33 -0.80 3.61 5.62
N GLU A 34 0.16 4.05 6.43
CA GLU A 34 0.14 5.39 7.04
C GLU A 34 0.13 6.48 5.98
N SER A 35 0.94 6.34 4.94
CA SER A 35 1.01 7.30 3.84
C SER A 35 -0.27 7.31 3.01
N PHE A 36 -0.90 6.15 2.81
CA PHE A 36 -2.18 6.06 2.13
C PHE A 36 -3.31 6.66 2.97
N HIS A 37 -3.30 6.43 4.27
CA HIS A 37 -4.25 7.05 5.21
C HIS A 37 -4.10 8.58 5.24
N ALA A 38 -2.86 9.07 5.21
CA ALA A 38 -2.55 10.50 5.10
C ALA A 38 -2.78 11.07 3.69
N TRP A 39 -3.19 10.24 2.74
CA TRP A 39 -3.41 10.59 1.34
C TRP A 39 -2.19 11.20 0.66
N ASN A 40 -1.00 10.71 1.00
CA ASN A 40 0.28 11.17 0.45
C ASN A 40 0.77 10.26 -0.67
N TYR A 41 0.44 10.61 -1.90
CA TYR A 41 0.78 9.83 -3.09
C TYR A 41 2.29 9.57 -3.24
N GLU A 42 3.13 10.59 -2.99
CA GLU A 42 4.58 10.46 -3.16
C GLU A 42 5.16 9.39 -2.23
N LYS A 43 4.82 9.46 -0.95
CA LYS A 43 5.28 8.46 0.03
C LYS A 43 4.69 7.06 -0.24
N VAL A 44 3.46 6.97 -0.71
CA VAL A 44 2.85 5.69 -1.13
C VAL A 44 3.63 5.10 -2.31
N SER A 45 3.94 5.91 -3.31
CA SER A 45 4.71 5.48 -4.47
C SER A 45 6.14 5.07 -4.11
N GLU A 46 6.81 5.80 -3.22
CA GLU A 46 8.14 5.45 -2.72
C GLU A 46 8.14 4.13 -1.94
N ALA A 47 7.19 3.96 -1.02
CA ALA A 47 7.05 2.72 -0.25
C ALA A 47 6.76 1.51 -1.16
N LEU A 48 5.95 1.69 -2.22
CA LEU A 48 5.69 0.63 -3.18
C LEU A 48 6.93 0.26 -3.99
N LYS A 49 7.73 1.24 -4.40
CA LYS A 49 9.01 1.01 -5.08
C LYS A 49 10.00 0.28 -4.18
N GLU A 50 10.12 0.68 -2.92
CA GLU A 50 10.97 0.01 -1.95
C GLU A 50 10.53 -1.44 -1.74
N MET A 51 9.22 -1.69 -1.66
CA MET A 51 8.66 -3.04 -1.58
C MET A 51 8.99 -3.87 -2.83
N LYS A 52 8.82 -3.31 -4.03
CA LYS A 52 9.16 -3.96 -5.29
C LYS A 52 10.64 -4.35 -5.35
N MET A 53 11.52 -3.46 -4.93
CA MET A 53 12.97 -3.75 -4.88
C MET A 53 13.29 -4.89 -3.91
N LEU A 54 12.63 -4.96 -2.77
CA LEU A 54 12.80 -6.03 -1.80
C LEU A 54 12.44 -7.40 -2.40
N PHE A 55 11.42 -7.48 -3.24
CA PHE A 55 11.00 -8.72 -3.91
C PHE A 55 11.77 -9.01 -5.21
N GLY A 56 12.35 -8.00 -5.84
CA GLY A 56 13.13 -8.15 -7.07
C GLY A 56 14.42 -8.97 -6.91
N THR A 57 14.88 -9.21 -5.67
CA THR A 57 16.05 -10.05 -5.38
C THR A 57 15.75 -11.57 -5.46
N GLY A 58 14.51 -11.97 -5.65
CA GLY A 58 14.10 -13.34 -5.98
C GLY A 58 14.16 -14.38 -4.86
N GLU A 59 14.60 -14.02 -3.65
CA GLU A 59 14.84 -14.98 -2.57
C GLU A 59 13.76 -14.99 -1.46
N ILE A 60 12.74 -14.13 -1.57
CA ILE A 60 12.02 -13.71 -0.37
C ILE A 60 10.64 -14.35 -0.22
N MET A 61 9.93 -14.56 -1.32
CA MET A 61 8.58 -15.12 -1.33
C MET A 61 8.32 -15.93 -2.59
N ASN A 62 7.45 -16.95 -2.48
CA ASN A 62 6.88 -17.53 -3.69
C ASN A 62 5.77 -16.63 -4.25
N LEU A 63 5.37 -16.89 -5.49
CA LEU A 63 4.38 -16.07 -6.19
C LEU A 63 3.03 -16.04 -5.48
N GLU A 64 2.58 -17.16 -4.92
CA GLU A 64 1.30 -17.27 -4.22
C GLU A 64 1.28 -16.41 -2.95
N GLU A 65 2.36 -16.42 -2.17
CA GLU A 65 2.51 -15.57 -0.99
C GLU A 65 2.50 -14.09 -1.36
N LEU A 66 3.14 -13.71 -2.47
CA LEU A 66 3.15 -12.34 -2.97
C LEU A 66 1.77 -11.93 -3.50
N GLN A 67 1.05 -12.82 -4.18
CA GLN A 67 -0.34 -12.58 -4.58
C GLN A 67 -1.24 -12.33 -3.35
N MET A 68 -1.09 -13.13 -2.29
CA MET A 68 -1.84 -12.93 -1.04
C MET A 68 -1.52 -11.58 -0.40
N LEU A 69 -0.25 -11.18 -0.36
CA LEU A 69 0.17 -9.88 0.13
C LEU A 69 -0.43 -8.73 -0.69
N CYS A 70 -0.44 -8.84 -2.01
CA CYS A 70 -1.05 -7.83 -2.88
C CYS A 70 -2.57 -7.71 -2.64
N ILE A 71 -3.27 -8.82 -2.46
CA ILE A 71 -4.71 -8.83 -2.13
C ILE A 71 -4.95 -8.15 -0.77
N GLU A 72 -4.10 -8.43 0.23
CA GLU A 72 -4.18 -7.78 1.54
C GLU A 72 -4.01 -6.26 1.42
N ILE A 73 -3.01 -5.81 0.66
CA ILE A 73 -2.74 -4.37 0.43
C ILE A 73 -3.94 -3.71 -0.26
N ILE A 74 -4.47 -4.30 -1.33
CA ILE A 74 -5.64 -3.80 -2.05
C ILE A 74 -6.85 -3.70 -1.13
N SER A 75 -7.13 -4.74 -0.34
CA SER A 75 -8.24 -4.77 0.61
C SER A 75 -8.09 -3.69 1.67
N LYS A 76 -6.88 -3.47 2.17
CA LYS A 76 -6.60 -2.43 3.15
C LYS A 76 -6.77 -1.03 2.57
N PHE A 77 -6.34 -0.79 1.35
CA PHE A 77 -6.57 0.48 0.65
C PHE A 77 -8.07 0.74 0.46
N GLN A 78 -8.83 -0.27 0.05
CA GLN A 78 -10.27 -0.16 -0.05
C GLN A 78 -10.92 0.24 1.30
N MET A 79 -10.52 -0.39 2.39
CA MET A 79 -11.02 -0.05 3.73
C MET A 79 -10.69 1.39 4.11
N ILE A 80 -9.43 1.82 3.95
CA ILE A 80 -9.00 3.18 4.25
C ILE A 80 -9.78 4.19 3.41
N GLN A 81 -10.00 3.90 2.14
CA GLN A 81 -10.78 4.78 1.26
C GLN A 81 -12.24 4.87 1.72
N MET A 82 -12.84 3.76 2.12
CA MET A 82 -14.22 3.73 2.65
C MET A 82 -14.36 4.51 3.96
N GLU A 83 -13.35 4.49 4.81
CA GLU A 83 -13.33 5.23 6.07
C GLU A 83 -13.21 6.74 5.84
N ASN A 84 -12.43 7.14 4.84
CA ASN A 84 -12.07 8.55 4.60
C ASN A 84 -12.94 9.27 3.56
N MET A 85 -13.69 8.53 2.75
CA MET A 85 -14.53 9.11 1.69
C MET A 85 -15.96 8.59 1.78
N PRO A 86 -16.98 9.45 1.61
CA PRO A 86 -18.34 8.96 1.38
C PRO A 86 -18.30 8.10 0.12
N VAL A 87 -18.64 6.83 0.30
CA VAL A 87 -18.53 5.78 -0.70
C VAL A 87 -19.17 6.21 -2.02
N LYS A 88 -18.37 6.55 -3.01
CA LYS A 88 -18.81 6.51 -4.40
C LYS A 88 -18.90 5.02 -4.76
N LYS A 89 -20.10 4.54 -5.07
CA LYS A 89 -20.36 3.17 -5.55
C LYS A 89 -19.49 2.78 -6.76
N GLU A 90 -18.87 3.74 -7.41
CA GLU A 90 -18.04 3.61 -8.61
C GLU A 90 -16.63 3.06 -8.31
N SER A 91 -16.14 3.14 -7.08
CA SER A 91 -14.81 2.63 -6.72
C SER A 91 -14.76 1.11 -6.44
N TYR A 92 -15.91 0.46 -6.20
CA TYR A 92 -15.96 -0.98 -5.95
C TYR A 92 -15.43 -1.84 -7.11
N PRO A 93 -15.74 -1.54 -8.39
CA PRO A 93 -15.26 -2.32 -9.51
C PRO A 93 -13.73 -2.36 -9.62
N LEU A 94 -13.04 -1.25 -9.28
CA LEU A 94 -11.58 -1.17 -9.34
C LEU A 94 -10.90 -2.21 -8.44
N TYR A 95 -11.31 -2.29 -7.17
CA TYR A 95 -10.70 -3.21 -6.20
C TYR A 95 -11.04 -4.67 -6.48
N GLU A 96 -12.27 -4.95 -6.91
CA GLU A 96 -12.69 -6.30 -7.32
C GLU A 96 -11.91 -6.78 -8.56
N GLN A 97 -11.81 -5.93 -9.57
CA GLN A 97 -11.05 -6.21 -10.78
C GLN A 97 -9.58 -6.44 -10.45
N ALA A 98 -8.96 -5.55 -9.67
CA ALA A 98 -7.56 -5.69 -9.25
C ALA A 98 -7.31 -7.01 -8.47
N GLY A 99 -8.22 -7.41 -7.59
CA GLY A 99 -8.12 -8.69 -6.88
C GLY A 99 -8.17 -9.90 -7.84
N ASN A 100 -8.96 -9.82 -8.91
CA ASN A 100 -9.02 -10.86 -9.93
C ASN A 100 -7.76 -10.88 -10.81
N GLU A 101 -7.21 -9.73 -11.15
CA GLU A 101 -5.96 -9.59 -11.90
C GLU A 101 -4.77 -10.13 -11.11
N VAL A 102 -4.67 -9.81 -9.80
CA VAL A 102 -3.63 -10.34 -8.92
C VAL A 102 -3.61 -11.86 -8.90
N ARG A 103 -4.78 -12.52 -8.87
CA ARG A 103 -4.85 -14.00 -8.89
C ARG A 103 -4.36 -14.62 -10.18
N ARG A 104 -4.32 -13.86 -11.28
CA ARG A 104 -3.90 -14.31 -12.61
C ARG A 104 -2.47 -13.89 -12.95
N ALA A 105 -1.91 -12.97 -12.20
CA ALA A 105 -0.56 -12.48 -12.43
C ALA A 105 0.48 -13.58 -12.21
N GLU A 106 1.40 -13.71 -13.13
CA GLU A 106 2.44 -14.75 -13.14
C GLU A 106 3.82 -14.21 -12.77
N THR A 107 3.95 -12.88 -12.68
CA THR A 107 5.23 -12.23 -12.41
C THR A 107 5.13 -11.16 -11.33
N VAL A 108 6.26 -10.87 -10.68
CA VAL A 108 6.40 -9.79 -9.70
C VAL A 108 6.05 -8.44 -10.34
N ASP A 109 6.50 -8.21 -11.56
CA ASP A 109 6.25 -6.95 -12.27
C ASP A 109 4.76 -6.73 -12.56
N GLU A 110 4.04 -7.77 -12.95
CA GLU A 110 2.58 -7.70 -13.13
C GLU A 110 1.87 -7.36 -11.82
N LEU A 111 2.25 -8.01 -10.71
CA LEU A 111 1.65 -7.76 -9.40
C LEU A 111 1.85 -6.31 -8.95
N PHE A 112 3.06 -5.79 -9.08
CA PHE A 112 3.33 -4.40 -8.73
C PHE A 112 2.70 -3.40 -9.70
N GLY A 113 2.59 -3.74 -11.00
CA GLY A 113 1.84 -2.95 -11.98
C GLY A 113 0.36 -2.80 -11.60
N ILE A 114 -0.28 -3.87 -11.11
CA ILE A 114 -1.66 -3.83 -10.62
C ILE A 114 -1.78 -2.91 -9.38
N LEU A 115 -0.86 -3.04 -8.41
CA LEU A 115 -0.84 -2.16 -7.23
C LEU A 115 -0.63 -0.69 -7.60
N GLU A 116 0.30 -0.40 -8.50
CA GLU A 116 0.54 0.95 -9.01
C GLU A 116 -0.70 1.53 -9.68
N HIS A 117 -1.40 0.73 -10.48
CA HIS A 117 -2.64 1.15 -11.13
C HIS A 117 -3.74 1.45 -10.11
N VAL A 118 -3.97 0.57 -9.13
CA VAL A 118 -4.97 0.80 -8.06
C VAL A 118 -4.66 2.08 -7.29
N ILE A 119 -3.40 2.31 -6.96
CA ILE A 119 -2.97 3.52 -6.26
C ILE A 119 -3.24 4.75 -7.13
N LEU A 120 -2.79 4.74 -8.38
CA LEU A 120 -2.95 5.87 -9.30
C LEU A 120 -4.44 6.22 -9.46
N GLU A 121 -5.29 5.25 -9.70
CA GLU A 121 -6.74 5.45 -9.84
C GLU A 121 -7.37 5.94 -8.52
N SER A 122 -6.95 5.40 -7.38
CA SER A 122 -7.43 5.84 -6.07
C SER A 122 -7.12 7.31 -5.79
N PHE A 123 -5.99 7.80 -6.29
CA PHE A 123 -5.61 9.22 -6.16
C PHE A 123 -6.10 10.09 -7.33
N SER A 124 -6.48 9.50 -8.47
CA SER A 124 -6.94 10.23 -9.68
C SER A 124 -8.37 10.71 -9.59
N ASP A 125 -9.23 10.09 -8.80
CA ASP A 125 -10.62 10.52 -8.54
C ASP A 125 -10.73 11.92 -7.93
N ASP A 126 -9.59 12.57 -7.74
CA ASP A 126 -9.41 13.93 -7.26
C ASP A 126 -9.56 15.03 -8.33
N ALA A 127 -9.88 14.70 -9.55
CA ALA A 127 -10.01 15.68 -10.63
C ALA A 127 -11.27 16.56 -10.53
N SER A 128 -12.12 16.37 -9.53
CA SER A 128 -13.24 17.30 -9.26
C SER A 128 -12.73 18.52 -8.46
N PRO A 129 -13.02 19.74 -8.91
CA PRO A 129 -12.56 20.98 -8.26
C PRO A 129 -12.94 21.14 -6.78
N GLY A 130 -13.95 20.40 -6.30
CA GLY A 130 -14.36 20.40 -4.89
C GLY A 130 -13.61 19.39 -4.00
N SER A 131 -13.04 18.32 -4.57
CA SER A 131 -12.51 17.21 -3.80
C SER A 131 -11.17 17.54 -3.12
N LYS A 132 -10.34 18.37 -3.75
CA LYS A 132 -9.03 18.77 -3.20
C LYS A 132 -9.16 19.59 -1.92
N ASN A 133 -10.08 20.56 -1.91
CA ASN A 133 -10.33 21.41 -0.74
C ASN A 133 -10.96 20.61 0.40
N ASP A 134 -11.91 19.72 0.09
CA ASP A 134 -12.56 18.87 1.07
C ASP A 134 -11.58 17.88 1.71
N ARG A 135 -10.57 17.45 0.97
CA ARG A 135 -9.50 16.59 1.48
C ARG A 135 -8.57 17.35 2.41
N ILE A 136 -8.13 18.52 2.01
CA ILE A 136 -7.30 19.39 2.86
C ILE A 136 -8.02 19.67 4.18
N VAL A 137 -9.31 20.04 4.11
CA VAL A 137 -10.13 20.29 5.30
C VAL A 137 -10.20 19.07 6.21
N ARG A 138 -10.39 17.85 5.66
CA ARG A 138 -10.41 16.62 6.45
C ARG A 138 -9.06 16.31 7.09
N GLN A 139 -7.97 16.46 6.35
CA GLN A 139 -6.61 16.29 6.89
C GLN A 139 -6.33 17.27 8.03
N VAL A 140 -6.73 18.52 7.88
CA VAL A 140 -6.62 19.54 8.93
C VAL A 140 -7.45 19.15 10.16
N ILE A 141 -8.70 18.71 9.98
CA ILE A 141 -9.55 18.27 11.08
C ILE A 141 -8.92 17.09 11.81
N GLN A 142 -8.42 16.09 11.06
CA GLN A 142 -7.76 14.93 11.66
C GLN A 142 -6.51 15.33 12.46
N LEU A 143 -5.65 16.18 11.88
CA LEU A 143 -4.46 16.68 12.57
C LEU A 143 -4.83 17.43 13.86
N ILE A 144 -5.89 18.23 13.86
CA ILE A 144 -6.37 18.91 15.05
C ILE A 144 -6.87 17.91 16.09
N GLN A 145 -7.64 16.89 15.67
CA GLN A 145 -8.16 15.86 16.56
C GLN A 145 -7.05 15.02 17.21
N ASP A 146 -6.05 14.61 16.42
CA ASP A 146 -4.92 13.82 16.89
C ASP A 146 -4.00 14.62 17.83
N ASN A 147 -4.04 15.94 17.72
CA ASN A 147 -3.21 16.86 18.52
C ASN A 147 -4.01 17.72 19.50
N VAL A 148 -5.23 17.34 19.86
CA VAL A 148 -6.09 18.08 20.80
C VAL A 148 -5.39 18.37 22.15
N ASN A 149 -4.49 17.46 22.57
CA ASN A 149 -3.74 17.60 23.81
C ASN A 149 -2.35 18.26 23.64
N THR A 150 -2.00 18.70 22.43
CA THR A 150 -0.73 19.34 22.10
C THR A 150 -0.99 20.71 21.46
N ASN A 151 -0.07 21.66 21.70
CA ASN A 151 -0.17 22.98 21.06
C ASN A 151 0.31 22.90 19.61
N ILE A 152 -0.53 22.39 18.71
CA ILE A 152 -0.23 22.44 17.28
C ILE A 152 -0.49 23.84 16.73
N THR A 153 0.46 24.40 15.99
CA THR A 153 0.36 25.73 15.38
C THR A 153 -0.19 25.65 13.95
N LEU A 154 -0.77 26.76 13.47
CA LEU A 154 -1.24 26.88 12.09
C LEU A 154 -0.13 26.56 11.08
N ASN A 155 1.11 26.99 11.34
CA ASN A 155 2.26 26.72 10.47
C ASN A 155 2.60 25.23 10.42
N GLN A 156 2.51 24.52 11.55
CA GLN A 156 2.73 23.07 11.58
C GLN A 156 1.63 22.34 10.82
N ILE A 157 0.37 22.74 10.99
CA ILE A 157 -0.75 22.16 10.21
C ILE A 157 -0.53 22.38 8.71
N ALA A 158 -0.18 23.61 8.30
CA ALA A 158 0.07 23.93 6.90
C ALA A 158 1.21 23.10 6.29
N GLN A 159 2.29 22.88 7.05
CA GLN A 159 3.41 22.02 6.63
C GLN A 159 2.98 20.57 6.46
N GLU A 160 2.20 20.02 7.38
CA GLU A 160 1.74 18.63 7.34
C GLU A 160 0.79 18.36 6.18
N VAL A 161 -0.04 19.36 5.81
CA VAL A 161 -0.96 19.23 4.65
C VAL A 161 -0.39 19.82 3.36
N TYR A 162 0.89 20.19 3.35
CA TYR A 162 1.62 20.69 2.18
C TYR A 162 0.97 21.92 1.49
N ILE A 163 0.42 22.82 2.28
CA ILE A 163 -0.13 24.10 1.79
C ILE A 163 0.53 25.29 2.47
N SER A 164 0.40 26.46 1.87
CA SER A 164 0.89 27.67 2.53
C SER A 164 0.01 28.04 3.72
N PRO A 165 0.57 28.60 4.83
CA PRO A 165 -0.21 29.03 5.98
C PRO A 165 -1.32 30.03 5.64
N ASN A 166 -1.14 30.80 4.59
CA ASN A 166 -2.14 31.79 4.11
C ASN A 166 -3.32 31.14 3.37
N TYR A 167 -3.25 29.84 3.06
CA TYR A 167 -4.30 29.10 2.41
C TYR A 167 -5.24 28.39 3.40
N LEU A 168 -4.78 28.18 4.62
CA LEU A 168 -5.58 27.65 5.72
C LEU A 168 -6.52 28.73 6.27
#